data_457b882dbb50e090f3996b2bde303af4
#
_entry.id   457b882dbb50e090f3996b2bde303af4
#
_cell.length_a   1.000
_cell.length_b   1.000
_cell.length_c   1.000
_cell.angle_alpha   90.00
_cell.angle_beta   90.00
_cell.angle_gamma   90.00
#
_symmetry.space_group_name_H-M   'P 1'
#
loop_
_entity.id
_entity.type
_entity.pdbx_description
1 polymer ?
#
loop_
_entity_poly.entity_id
_entity_poly.type
_entity_poly.pdbx_seq_one_letter_code
_entity_poly.pdbx_strand_id
1 'polypeptide(L)'
;WTHYHAAKGAAEKTLAHVRGCGKFPFTGRGDVNTYMLFSELSRHLVAPNGLVGLLVPSGIATDDTTKHFFGDLMEKKAISALYDFENKEGVFADVHRSFKFSVLLMNGADRQTEAADFVFFARSLDDLKPRDRHIVLSVRDLKLLNPNTRTCPIFRTRRDCELTKRIYRNIPVLVDESRKTG
;
A
#
# COMPACT_ATOMS: atom_id res chain seq x y z
N TRP A 1 -18.82 7.49 -33.74
CA TRP A 1 -17.41 7.13 -33.93
C TRP A 1 -16.48 8.29 -33.56
N THR A 2 -16.74 9.52 -33.99
CA THR A 2 -15.86 10.69 -33.74
C THR A 2 -15.64 10.95 -32.24
N HIS A 3 -16.69 10.92 -31.42
CA HIS A 3 -16.57 11.12 -29.97
C HIS A 3 -15.76 10.03 -29.29
N TYR A 4 -15.90 8.78 -29.73
CA TYR A 4 -15.10 7.65 -29.21
C TYR A 4 -13.61 7.83 -29.51
N HIS A 5 -13.25 8.16 -30.74
CA HIS A 5 -11.86 8.37 -31.13
C HIS A 5 -11.23 9.57 -30.41
N ALA A 6 -12.00 10.65 -30.22
CA ALA A 6 -11.54 11.81 -29.46
C ALA A 6 -11.28 11.45 -27.98
N ALA A 7 -12.23 10.76 -27.33
CA ALA A 7 -12.09 10.33 -25.94
C ALA A 7 -10.93 9.35 -25.76
N LYS A 8 -10.81 8.35 -26.65
CA LYS A 8 -9.70 7.40 -26.65
C LYS A 8 -8.36 8.10 -26.81
N GLY A 9 -8.23 9.00 -27.79
CA GLY A 9 -7.00 9.76 -28.02
C GLY A 9 -6.62 10.68 -26.84
N ALA A 10 -7.62 11.26 -26.16
CA ALA A 10 -7.38 12.04 -24.94
C ALA A 10 -6.86 11.16 -23.79
N ALA A 11 -7.46 9.99 -23.58
CA ALA A 11 -7.04 9.04 -22.55
C ALA A 11 -5.60 8.52 -22.81
N GLU A 12 -5.28 8.17 -24.06
CA GLU A 12 -3.93 7.71 -24.45
C GLU A 12 -2.87 8.79 -24.23
N LYS A 13 -3.17 10.05 -24.58
CA LYS A 13 -2.27 11.19 -24.35
C LYS A 13 -2.06 11.45 -22.85
N THR A 14 -3.13 11.38 -22.05
CA THR A 14 -3.05 11.53 -20.59
C THR A 14 -2.16 10.44 -20.00
N LEU A 15 -2.34 9.19 -20.41
CA LEU A 15 -1.54 8.07 -19.95
C LEU A 15 -0.05 8.22 -20.35
N ALA A 16 0.21 8.62 -21.60
CA ALA A 16 1.56 8.89 -22.08
C ALA A 16 2.23 10.01 -21.27
N HIS A 17 1.48 11.09 -20.98
CA HIS A 17 1.98 12.17 -20.14
C HIS A 17 2.32 11.70 -18.73
N VAL A 18 1.43 10.97 -18.07
CA VAL A 18 1.66 10.42 -16.70
C VAL A 18 2.91 9.57 -16.66
N ARG A 19 3.11 8.69 -17.64
CA ARG A 19 4.27 7.81 -17.73
C ARG A 19 5.58 8.54 -18.06
N GLY A 20 5.51 9.63 -18.82
CA GLY A 20 6.68 10.35 -19.33
C GLY A 20 7.07 11.61 -18.57
N CYS A 21 6.19 12.20 -17.75
CA CYS A 21 6.45 13.48 -17.09
C CYS A 21 7.44 13.42 -15.92
N GLY A 22 7.85 12.23 -15.48
CA GLY A 22 8.78 12.03 -14.37
C GLY A 22 8.24 12.32 -12.97
N LYS A 23 6.97 12.75 -12.85
CA LYS A 23 6.34 13.09 -11.56
C LYS A 23 5.83 11.87 -10.80
N PHE A 24 5.65 10.73 -11.49
CA PHE A 24 5.09 9.51 -10.94
C PHE A 24 6.00 8.30 -11.19
N PRO A 25 7.25 8.32 -10.64
CA PRO A 25 8.22 7.25 -10.89
C PRO A 25 7.78 5.88 -10.36
N PHE A 26 6.92 5.83 -9.34
CA PHE A 26 6.43 4.60 -8.74
C PHE A 26 5.07 4.16 -9.26
N THR A 27 4.14 5.10 -9.45
CA THR A 27 2.73 4.80 -9.77
C THR A 27 2.35 5.06 -11.23
N GLY A 28 3.21 5.74 -12.00
CA GLY A 28 3.03 5.97 -13.44
C GLY A 28 3.42 4.75 -14.31
N ARG A 29 3.40 3.53 -13.75
CA ARG A 29 3.84 2.29 -14.40
C ARG A 29 2.71 1.27 -14.43
N GLY A 30 2.81 0.32 -15.37
CA GLY A 30 1.84 -0.78 -15.45
C GLY A 30 0.42 -0.29 -15.70
N ASP A 31 -0.53 -0.83 -14.95
CA ASP A 31 -1.93 -0.43 -14.99
C ASP A 31 -2.15 0.79 -14.09
N VAL A 32 -2.18 1.97 -14.70
CA VAL A 32 -2.24 3.25 -13.99
C VAL A 32 -3.66 3.56 -13.53
N ASN A 33 -3.81 3.83 -12.23
CA ASN A 33 -5.08 4.27 -11.65
C ASN A 33 -4.90 5.59 -10.90
N THR A 34 -5.93 6.43 -10.92
CA THR A 34 -5.90 7.78 -10.33
C THR A 34 -5.59 7.77 -8.83
N TYR A 35 -6.11 6.80 -8.05
CA TYR A 35 -5.83 6.76 -6.61
C TYR A 35 -4.33 6.56 -6.31
N MET A 36 -3.62 5.80 -7.15
CA MET A 36 -2.18 5.60 -7.02
C MET A 36 -1.41 6.90 -7.29
N LEU A 37 -1.78 7.60 -8.36
CA LEU A 37 -1.16 8.88 -8.73
C LEU A 37 -1.38 9.93 -7.63
N PHE A 38 -2.60 10.04 -7.11
CA PHE A 38 -2.90 10.97 -6.01
C PHE A 38 -2.17 10.61 -4.72
N SER A 39 -1.97 9.32 -4.46
CA SER A 39 -1.19 8.88 -3.29
C SER A 39 0.28 9.30 -3.40
N GLU A 40 0.89 9.11 -4.56
CA GLU A 40 2.27 9.54 -4.80
C GLU A 40 2.41 11.07 -4.80
N LEU A 41 1.46 11.76 -5.42
CA LEU A 41 1.43 13.23 -5.40
C LEU A 41 1.30 13.77 -3.97
N SER A 42 0.39 13.22 -3.17
CA SER A 42 0.17 13.64 -1.77
C SER A 42 1.44 13.48 -0.93
N ARG A 43 2.20 12.41 -1.18
CA ARG A 43 3.50 12.21 -0.54
C ARG A 43 4.52 13.30 -0.89
N HIS A 44 4.52 13.77 -2.14
CA HIS A 44 5.42 14.85 -2.55
C HIS A 44 5.01 16.21 -2.01
N LEU A 45 3.72 16.41 -1.73
CA LEU A 45 3.17 17.69 -1.26
C LEU A 45 3.17 17.83 0.27
N VAL A 46 3.30 16.74 1.00
CA VAL A 46 3.27 16.80 2.47
C VAL A 46 4.47 17.57 3.00
N ALA A 47 4.23 18.47 3.96
CA ALA A 47 5.31 19.19 4.64
C ALA A 47 6.26 18.19 5.36
N PRO A 48 7.56 18.53 5.55
CA PRO A 48 8.54 17.61 6.15
C PRO A 48 8.10 17.03 7.51
N ASN A 49 7.47 17.81 8.35
CA ASN A 49 6.90 17.39 9.64
C ASN A 49 5.39 17.11 9.60
N GLY A 50 4.80 17.07 8.40
CA GLY A 50 3.38 16.87 8.18
C GLY A 50 2.92 15.42 8.24
N LEU A 51 1.61 15.24 8.16
CA LEU A 51 0.93 13.95 8.07
C LEU A 51 -0.14 14.03 6.98
N VAL A 52 -0.22 13.00 6.15
CA VAL A 52 -1.28 12.83 5.14
C VAL A 52 -2.11 11.61 5.49
N GLY A 53 -3.43 11.76 5.47
CA GLY A 53 -4.38 10.67 5.55
C GLY A 53 -5.14 10.52 4.22
N LEU A 54 -5.13 9.33 3.65
CA LEU A 54 -5.84 9.01 2.41
C LEU A 54 -6.75 7.82 2.61
N LEU A 55 -7.91 7.88 1.96
CA LEU A 55 -8.80 6.74 1.80
C LEU A 55 -8.62 6.21 0.37
N VAL A 56 -8.10 4.98 0.25
CA VAL A 56 -7.69 4.38 -1.03
C VAL A 56 -8.08 2.90 -1.10
N PRO A 57 -8.21 2.32 -2.30
CA PRO A 57 -8.34 0.87 -2.43
C PRO A 57 -7.18 0.13 -1.76
N SER A 58 -7.47 -1.04 -1.14
CA SER A 58 -6.46 -1.84 -0.41
C SER A 58 -5.30 -2.30 -1.28
N GLY A 59 -5.49 -2.35 -2.59
CA GLY A 59 -4.45 -2.62 -3.57
C GLY A 59 -3.23 -1.71 -3.48
N ILE A 60 -3.35 -0.53 -2.84
CA ILE A 60 -2.19 0.37 -2.61
C ILE A 60 -1.03 -0.34 -1.88
N ALA A 61 -1.32 -1.31 -1.03
CA ALA A 61 -0.33 -2.04 -0.25
C ALA A 61 -0.13 -3.50 -0.71
N THR A 62 -1.09 -4.07 -1.44
CA THR A 62 -1.12 -5.52 -1.72
C THR A 62 -0.93 -5.89 -3.17
N ASP A 63 -1.18 -4.99 -4.12
CA ASP A 63 -1.11 -5.29 -5.54
C ASP A 63 0.33 -5.18 -6.08
N ASP A 64 0.65 -6.00 -7.07
CA ASP A 64 1.96 -5.98 -7.72
C ASP A 64 2.26 -4.64 -8.41
N THR A 65 1.24 -3.99 -8.97
CA THR A 65 1.37 -2.68 -9.62
C THR A 65 1.82 -1.56 -8.69
N THR A 66 1.46 -1.66 -7.40
CA THR A 66 1.80 -0.65 -6.38
C THR A 66 3.02 -1.01 -5.52
N LYS A 67 3.61 -2.18 -5.74
CA LYS A 67 4.75 -2.69 -4.93
C LYS A 67 5.91 -1.72 -4.82
N HIS A 68 6.23 -0.99 -5.88
CA HIS A 68 7.33 -0.03 -5.88
C HIS A 68 7.02 1.19 -5.01
N PHE A 69 5.78 1.69 -5.06
CA PHE A 69 5.32 2.80 -4.23
C PHE A 69 5.27 2.40 -2.76
N PHE A 70 4.61 1.27 -2.45
CA PHE A 70 4.52 0.77 -1.08
C PHE A 70 5.90 0.43 -0.50
N GLY A 71 6.76 -0.22 -1.28
CA GLY A 71 8.12 -0.56 -0.88
C GLY A 71 8.96 0.69 -0.56
N ASP A 72 8.88 1.74 -1.39
CA ASP A 72 9.56 3.01 -1.13
C ASP A 72 9.02 3.72 0.12
N LEU A 73 7.69 3.73 0.32
CA LEU A 73 7.10 4.26 1.55
C LEU A 73 7.63 3.57 2.80
N MET A 74 7.73 2.24 2.78
CA MET A 74 8.28 1.47 3.88
C MET A 74 9.77 1.75 4.07
N GLU A 75 10.58 1.71 3.02
CA GLU A 75 12.03 1.95 3.09
C GLU A 75 12.37 3.35 3.61
N LYS A 76 11.58 4.35 3.26
CA LYS A 76 11.71 5.73 3.76
C LYS A 76 11.05 5.94 5.13
N LYS A 77 10.50 4.86 5.74
CA LYS A 77 9.78 4.93 7.02
C LYS A 77 8.66 5.97 7.02
N ALA A 78 8.04 6.14 5.85
CA ALA A 78 7.03 7.16 5.59
C ALA A 78 5.60 6.70 5.88
N ILE A 79 5.37 5.44 6.24
CA ILE A 79 4.05 4.96 6.68
C ILE A 79 3.98 5.05 8.20
N SER A 80 2.97 5.75 8.70
CA SER A 80 2.60 5.77 10.12
C SER A 80 1.67 4.63 10.45
N ALA A 81 0.60 4.48 9.65
CA ALA A 81 -0.37 3.41 9.81
C ALA A 81 -1.06 3.08 8.48
N LEU A 82 -1.59 1.87 8.39
CA LEU A 82 -2.50 1.43 7.34
C LEU A 82 -3.58 0.55 7.94
N TYR A 83 -4.83 1.00 7.85
CA TYR A 83 -5.99 0.26 8.35
C TYR A 83 -6.87 -0.18 7.19
N ASP A 84 -6.91 -1.50 6.95
CA ASP A 84 -7.62 -2.13 5.85
C ASP A 84 -9.01 -2.57 6.27
N PHE A 85 -10.01 -2.15 5.51
CA PHE A 85 -11.43 -2.39 5.76
C PHE A 85 -12.06 -3.23 4.64
N GLU A 86 -12.98 -4.11 5.05
CA GLU A 86 -13.93 -4.77 4.15
C GLU A 86 -15.26 -3.99 4.17
N ASN A 87 -15.78 -3.59 3.00
CA ASN A 87 -17.05 -2.87 2.92
C ASN A 87 -18.30 -3.74 3.20
N LYS A 88 -18.14 -4.86 3.90
CA LYS A 88 -19.23 -5.84 4.15
C LYS A 88 -20.39 -5.25 4.93
N GLU A 89 -20.12 -4.34 5.83
CA GLU A 89 -21.12 -3.65 6.65
C GLU A 89 -21.72 -2.42 5.95
N GLY A 90 -21.23 -2.11 4.72
CA GLY A 90 -21.78 -1.02 3.92
C GLY A 90 -21.36 0.36 4.42
N VAL A 91 -20.13 0.53 4.89
CA VAL A 91 -19.55 1.85 5.23
C VAL A 91 -19.76 2.84 4.08
N PHE A 92 -19.59 2.36 2.84
CA PHE A 92 -19.96 3.08 1.62
C PHE A 92 -21.14 2.38 0.98
N ALA A 93 -22.34 2.97 1.10
CA ALA A 93 -23.61 2.38 0.67
C ALA A 93 -23.63 2.06 -0.83
N ASP A 94 -23.07 2.96 -1.66
CA ASP A 94 -23.05 2.85 -3.12
C ASP A 94 -21.88 2.02 -3.67
N VAL A 95 -21.02 1.51 -2.80
CA VAL A 95 -19.89 0.66 -3.18
C VAL A 95 -20.22 -0.80 -2.89
N HIS A 96 -19.99 -1.67 -3.88
CA HIS A 96 -20.28 -3.10 -3.71
C HIS A 96 -19.54 -3.67 -2.51
N ARG A 97 -20.20 -4.54 -1.74
CA ARG A 97 -19.73 -5.07 -0.44
C ARG A 97 -18.48 -5.94 -0.51
N SER A 98 -18.07 -6.38 -1.71
CA SER A 98 -16.82 -7.11 -1.91
C SER A 98 -15.58 -6.22 -1.99
N PHE A 99 -15.76 -4.90 -2.16
CA PHE A 99 -14.64 -3.98 -2.23
C PHE A 99 -13.99 -3.79 -0.87
N LYS A 100 -12.67 -3.59 -0.92
CA LYS A 100 -11.85 -3.27 0.24
C LYS A 100 -11.24 -1.90 0.05
N PHE A 101 -11.06 -1.20 1.15
CA PHE A 101 -10.41 0.11 1.18
C PHE A 101 -9.52 0.22 2.40
N SER A 102 -8.51 1.05 2.30
CA SER A 102 -7.58 1.30 3.40
C SER A 102 -7.50 2.78 3.73
N VAL A 103 -7.40 3.08 5.02
CA VAL A 103 -6.93 4.37 5.51
C VAL A 103 -5.42 4.31 5.58
N LEU A 104 -4.75 5.03 4.68
CA LEU A 104 -3.29 5.12 4.63
C LEU A 104 -2.84 6.43 5.26
N LEU A 105 -2.01 6.35 6.30
CA LEU A 105 -1.39 7.50 6.96
C LEU A 105 0.08 7.58 6.59
N MET A 106 0.48 8.66 5.91
CA MET A 106 1.86 8.88 5.46
C MET A 106 2.48 10.07 6.17
N ASN A 107 3.70 9.91 6.62
CA ASN A 107 4.51 10.92 7.27
C ASN A 107 5.32 11.75 6.26
N GLY A 108 5.55 13.02 6.56
CA GLY A 108 6.58 13.81 5.93
C GLY A 108 8.00 13.34 6.32
N ALA A 109 9.01 13.87 5.63
CA ALA A 109 10.39 13.37 5.70
C ALA A 109 11.00 13.43 7.12
N ASP A 110 10.59 14.39 7.95
CA ASP A 110 11.11 14.58 9.31
C ASP A 110 10.35 13.76 10.38
N ARG A 111 9.27 13.05 9.99
CA ARG A 111 8.44 12.23 10.88
C ARG A 111 8.58 10.74 10.59
N GLN A 112 9.79 10.25 10.48
CA GLN A 112 10.01 8.84 10.19
C GLN A 112 9.50 7.93 11.31
N THR A 113 8.86 6.82 10.93
CA THR A 113 8.35 5.81 11.85
C THR A 113 9.10 4.50 11.62
N GLU A 114 9.82 4.00 12.63
CA GLU A 114 10.65 2.78 12.54
C GLU A 114 9.85 1.54 12.15
N ALA A 115 8.61 1.47 12.61
CA ALA A 115 7.68 0.41 12.27
C ALA A 115 6.25 0.97 12.21
N ALA A 116 5.54 0.69 11.13
CA ALA A 116 4.18 1.16 10.89
C ALA A 116 3.16 0.25 11.57
N ASP A 117 2.01 0.82 11.91
CA ASP A 117 0.89 0.12 12.53
C ASP A 117 -0.12 -0.34 11.47
N PHE A 118 -0.47 -1.61 11.49
CA PHE A 118 -1.39 -2.21 10.54
C PHE A 118 -2.57 -2.88 11.24
N VAL A 119 -3.77 -2.69 10.69
CA VAL A 119 -4.95 -3.51 11.01
C VAL A 119 -5.55 -3.98 9.71
N PHE A 120 -5.88 -5.27 9.61
CA PHE A 120 -6.48 -5.86 8.43
C PHE A 120 -7.86 -6.45 8.73
N PHE A 121 -8.70 -6.55 7.68
CA PHE A 121 -10.05 -7.12 7.76
C PHE A 121 -10.96 -6.41 8.77
N ALA A 122 -10.77 -5.12 8.99
CA ALA A 122 -11.70 -4.32 9.79
C ALA A 122 -13.03 -4.16 9.02
N ARG A 123 -14.14 -4.10 9.72
CA ARG A 123 -15.48 -3.85 9.16
C ARG A 123 -16.10 -2.59 9.73
N SER A 124 -15.65 -2.20 10.90
CA SER A 124 -16.08 -1.01 11.61
C SER A 124 -14.89 -0.34 12.32
N LEU A 125 -15.08 0.87 12.82
CA LEU A 125 -14.07 1.55 13.64
C LEU A 125 -13.83 0.85 14.98
N ASP A 126 -14.79 0.05 15.46
CA ASP A 126 -14.64 -0.72 16.69
C ASP A 126 -13.58 -1.81 16.55
N ASP A 127 -13.36 -2.32 15.34
CA ASP A 127 -12.30 -3.29 15.04
C ASP A 127 -10.89 -2.73 15.20
N LEU A 128 -10.74 -1.41 15.29
CA LEU A 128 -9.47 -0.75 15.57
C LEU A 128 -9.15 -0.60 17.07
N LYS A 129 -10.09 -0.94 17.97
CA LYS A 129 -9.88 -0.78 19.42
C LYS A 129 -9.06 -1.90 20.07
N PRO A 130 -9.22 -3.20 19.68
CA PRO A 130 -8.48 -4.30 20.30
C PRO A 130 -6.99 -4.27 19.94
N ARG A 131 -6.12 -4.26 20.95
CA ARG A 131 -4.65 -4.17 20.77
C ARG A 131 -4.03 -5.37 20.04
N ASP A 132 -4.62 -6.53 20.11
CA ASP A 132 -4.18 -7.75 19.42
C ASP A 132 -4.44 -7.71 17.90
N ARG A 133 -5.29 -6.80 17.45
CA ARG A 133 -5.52 -6.52 16.03
C ARG A 133 -4.42 -5.66 15.41
N HIS A 134 -3.71 -4.88 16.21
CA HIS A 134 -2.63 -4.01 15.75
C HIS A 134 -1.34 -4.80 15.53
N ILE A 135 -0.86 -4.73 14.30
CA ILE A 135 0.32 -5.46 13.83
C ILE A 135 1.38 -4.44 13.44
N VAL A 136 2.47 -4.43 14.18
CA VAL A 136 3.57 -3.51 13.93
C VAL A 136 4.59 -4.17 13.03
N LEU A 137 4.82 -3.58 11.84
CA LEU A 137 5.75 -4.09 10.84
C LEU A 137 6.81 -3.05 10.50
N SER A 138 8.05 -3.47 10.57
CA SER A 138 9.21 -2.73 10.12
C SER A 138 9.59 -3.08 8.66
N VAL A 139 10.46 -2.29 8.07
CA VAL A 139 11.10 -2.60 6.77
C VAL A 139 11.74 -4.00 6.77
N ARG A 140 12.37 -4.37 7.90
CA ARG A 140 13.03 -5.67 8.05
C ARG A 140 12.01 -6.81 8.04
N ASP A 141 10.86 -6.62 8.69
CA ASP A 141 9.77 -7.62 8.68
C ASP A 141 9.21 -7.81 7.27
N LEU A 142 9.04 -6.70 6.51
CA LEU A 142 8.56 -6.76 5.14
C LEU A 142 9.53 -7.57 4.24
N LYS A 143 10.83 -7.29 4.35
CA LYS A 143 11.86 -8.02 3.61
C LYS A 143 11.94 -9.50 4.00
N LEU A 144 11.66 -9.83 5.25
CA LEU A 144 11.61 -11.20 5.72
C LEU A 144 10.42 -11.97 5.16
N LEU A 145 9.24 -11.35 5.17
CA LEU A 145 7.99 -12.02 4.83
C LEU A 145 7.69 -12.04 3.32
N ASN A 146 8.02 -10.94 2.62
CA ASN A 146 7.79 -10.78 1.17
C ASN A 146 9.04 -10.20 0.47
N PRO A 147 10.16 -10.94 0.40
CA PRO A 147 11.42 -10.42 -0.12
C PRO A 147 11.34 -10.00 -1.60
N ASN A 148 10.57 -10.72 -2.41
CA ASN A 148 10.50 -10.51 -3.87
C ASN A 148 9.58 -9.34 -4.24
N THR A 149 8.35 -9.36 -3.77
CA THR A 149 7.34 -8.36 -4.13
C THR A 149 7.38 -7.13 -3.22
N ARG A 150 7.80 -7.29 -1.96
CA ARG A 150 7.77 -6.25 -0.91
C ARG A 150 6.38 -5.63 -0.71
N THR A 151 5.33 -6.35 -1.12
CA THR A 151 3.94 -6.00 -0.82
C THR A 151 3.64 -6.27 0.65
N CYS A 152 2.59 -5.66 1.17
CA CYS A 152 2.21 -5.81 2.57
C CYS A 152 1.73 -7.24 2.86
N PRO A 153 2.36 -7.96 3.81
CA PRO A 153 1.81 -9.22 4.30
C PRO A 153 0.58 -8.95 5.17
N ILE A 154 -0.44 -9.76 5.00
CA ILE A 154 -1.76 -9.58 5.64
C ILE A 154 -1.95 -10.61 6.73
N PHE A 155 -2.33 -10.17 7.94
CA PHE A 155 -2.58 -11.04 9.09
C PHE A 155 -3.88 -10.65 9.79
N ARG A 156 -4.56 -11.61 10.43
CA ARG A 156 -5.76 -11.34 11.22
C ARG A 156 -5.43 -10.85 12.62
N THR A 157 -4.37 -11.40 13.21
CA THR A 157 -3.96 -11.09 14.58
C THR A 157 -2.46 -10.87 14.66
N ARG A 158 -2.04 -10.16 15.69
CA ARG A 158 -0.62 -10.00 16.03
C ARG A 158 0.07 -11.35 16.25
N ARG A 159 -0.65 -12.32 16.85
CA ARG A 159 -0.12 -13.67 17.09
C ARG A 159 0.22 -14.39 15.78
N ASP A 160 -0.64 -14.28 14.76
CA ASP A 160 -0.40 -14.90 13.45
C ASP A 160 0.85 -14.30 12.80
N CYS A 161 1.01 -12.99 12.90
CA CYS A 161 2.19 -12.29 12.39
C CYS A 161 3.46 -12.76 13.08
N GLU A 162 3.49 -12.80 14.41
CA GLU A 162 4.68 -13.20 15.15
C GLU A 162 5.04 -14.70 14.92
N LEU A 163 4.04 -15.56 14.81
CA LEU A 163 4.25 -16.96 14.44
C LEU A 163 4.89 -17.07 13.05
N THR A 164 4.34 -16.36 12.08
CA THR A 164 4.86 -16.36 10.70
C THR A 164 6.27 -15.81 10.64
N LYS A 165 6.56 -14.69 11.31
CA LYS A 165 7.93 -14.14 11.41
C LYS A 165 8.90 -15.16 12.00
N ARG A 166 8.49 -15.90 13.03
CA ARG A 166 9.32 -16.96 13.65
C ARG A 166 9.62 -18.08 12.67
N ILE A 167 8.63 -18.50 11.89
CA ILE A 167 8.81 -19.53 10.86
C ILE A 167 9.82 -19.05 9.81
N TYR A 168 9.62 -17.86 9.24
CA TYR A 168 10.45 -17.35 8.15
C TYR A 168 11.88 -16.98 8.58
N ARG A 169 12.12 -16.73 9.87
CA ARG A 169 13.50 -16.57 10.40
C ARG A 169 14.29 -17.89 10.37
N ASN A 170 13.61 -19.01 10.51
CA ASN A 170 14.26 -20.33 10.53
C ASN A 170 14.19 -21.04 9.18
N ILE A 171 13.12 -20.81 8.42
CA ILE A 171 12.85 -21.44 7.13
C ILE A 171 12.62 -20.32 6.11
N PRO A 172 13.63 -19.94 5.32
CA PRO A 172 13.51 -18.87 4.34
C PRO A 172 12.50 -19.24 3.24
N VAL A 173 12.07 -18.23 2.49
CA VAL A 173 11.23 -18.42 1.30
C VAL A 173 11.90 -19.36 0.31
N LEU A 174 11.09 -20.15 -0.40
CA LEU A 174 11.57 -21.13 -1.37
C LEU A 174 12.40 -20.51 -2.49
N VAL A 175 11.99 -19.32 -2.95
CA VAL A 175 12.70 -18.55 -3.98
C VAL A 175 12.91 -17.14 -3.47
N ASP A 176 14.16 -16.70 -3.43
CA ASP A 176 14.54 -15.32 -3.11
C ASP A 176 15.31 -14.75 -4.32
N GLU A 177 14.59 -13.95 -5.13
CA GLU A 177 15.12 -13.37 -6.37
C GLU A 177 16.29 -12.38 -6.12
N SER A 178 16.45 -11.90 -4.89
CA SER A 178 17.59 -11.03 -4.53
C SER A 178 18.90 -11.80 -4.38
N ARG A 179 18.82 -13.11 -4.15
CA ARG A 179 19.97 -14.00 -4.09
C ARG A 179 20.28 -14.49 -5.50
N LYS A 180 21.27 -13.90 -6.13
CA LYS A 180 21.82 -14.48 -7.36
C LYS A 180 22.25 -15.92 -7.06
N THR A 181 21.59 -16.88 -7.70
CA THR A 181 22.10 -18.25 -7.75
C THR A 181 23.48 -18.19 -8.40
N GLY A 182 24.51 -18.39 -7.58
CA GLY A 182 25.87 -18.62 -8.05
C GLY A 182 25.98 -19.99 -8.68
#